data_5c451e378fa3310c4fd5f9fdce3aa3e1
#
_entry.id   5c451e378fa3310c4fd5f9fdce3aa3e1
#
_cell.length_a   1.000
_cell.length_b   1.000
_cell.length_c   1.000
_cell.angle_alpha   90.00
_cell.angle_beta   90.00
_cell.angle_gamma   90.00
#
_symmetry.space_group_name_H-M   'P 1'
#
loop_
_entity.id
_entity.type
_entity.pdbx_description
1 polymer ?
#
loop_
_entity_poly.entity_id
_entity_poly.type
_entity_poly.pdbx_seq_one_letter_code
_entity_poly.pdbx_strand_id
1 'polypeptide(L)'
;VASAACYTISAIAVRILGRTDSMESLMFWLISMLALGSTALAWPHWQAVRAADAWIIVGVGITGFCGQWGVTYAFRHGEVSAVAPFEYTSLVWTLGLDRLIWRTVPDGYTLLGAAIIIAAGLFLVRRERVHAEAEHP
;
A
#
# COMPACT_ATOMS: atom_id res chain seq x y z
N VAL A 1 1.96 -9.54 11.12
CA VAL A 1 1.18 -8.75 12.12
C VAL A 1 1.89 -7.44 12.43
N ALA A 2 3.19 -7.43 12.79
CA ALA A 2 3.93 -6.19 13.08
C ALA A 2 3.94 -5.21 11.90
N SER A 3 4.16 -5.68 10.68
CA SER A 3 4.13 -4.87 9.45
C SER A 3 2.78 -4.20 9.24
N ALA A 4 1.68 -4.93 9.43
CA ALA A 4 0.33 -4.38 9.30
C ALA A 4 0.05 -3.30 10.35
N ALA A 5 0.50 -3.49 11.59
CA ALA A 5 0.37 -2.48 12.65
C ALA A 5 1.14 -1.20 12.30
N CYS A 6 2.40 -1.32 11.84
CA CYS A 6 3.19 -0.17 11.39
C CYS A 6 2.54 0.57 10.23
N TYR A 7 1.99 -0.17 9.26
CA TYR A 7 1.28 0.41 8.13
C TYR A 7 0.04 1.20 8.57
N THR A 8 -0.77 0.63 9.45
CA THR A 8 -1.96 1.30 10.00
C THR A 8 -1.61 2.58 10.75
N ILE A 9 -0.56 2.55 11.56
CA ILE A 9 -0.06 3.73 12.28
C ILE A 9 0.38 4.80 11.28
N SER A 10 1.13 4.42 10.23
CA SER A 10 1.54 5.33 9.16
C SER A 10 0.35 5.96 8.43
N ALA A 11 -0.66 5.18 8.08
CA ALA A 11 -1.86 5.69 7.41
C ALA A 11 -2.62 6.72 8.28
N ILE A 12 -2.77 6.43 9.58
CA ILE A 12 -3.38 7.36 10.53
C ILE A 12 -2.53 8.63 10.69
N ALA A 13 -1.20 8.50 10.80
CA ALA A 13 -0.29 9.63 10.91
C ALA A 13 -0.38 10.53 9.67
N VAL A 14 -0.37 9.97 8.46
CA VAL A 14 -0.54 10.71 7.20
C VAL A 14 -1.86 11.48 7.20
N ARG A 15 -2.95 10.89 7.68
CA ARG A 15 -4.25 11.56 7.76
C ARG A 15 -4.24 12.73 8.74
N ILE A 16 -3.61 12.58 9.90
CA ILE A 16 -3.54 13.64 10.93
C ILE A 16 -2.64 14.77 10.45
N LEU A 17 -1.42 14.46 10.00
CA LEU A 17 -0.45 15.45 9.55
C LEU A 17 -0.85 16.11 8.22
N GLY A 18 -1.56 15.37 7.36
CA GLY A 18 -2.06 15.88 6.08
C GLY A 18 -3.07 17.04 6.19
N ARG A 19 -3.56 17.33 7.40
CA ARG A 19 -4.40 18.50 7.67
C ARG A 19 -3.60 19.79 7.89
N THR A 20 -2.35 19.66 8.33
CA THR A 20 -1.49 20.80 8.70
C THR A 20 -0.31 20.97 7.76
N ASP A 21 0.20 19.89 7.20
CA ASP A 21 1.40 19.88 6.38
C ASP A 21 1.10 19.81 4.88
N SER A 22 2.03 20.32 4.07
CA SER A 22 1.93 20.20 2.62
C SER A 22 2.17 18.75 2.18
N MET A 23 1.63 18.38 1.01
CA MET A 23 1.81 17.04 0.44
C MET A 23 3.29 16.72 0.21
N GLU A 24 4.05 17.71 -0.27
CA GLU A 24 5.48 17.58 -0.55
C GLU A 24 6.27 17.30 0.74
N SER A 25 5.93 17.99 1.84
CA SER A 25 6.57 17.80 3.14
C SER A 25 6.33 16.38 3.67
N LEU A 26 5.08 15.91 3.61
CA LEU A 26 4.72 14.55 4.03
C LEU A 26 5.47 13.50 3.23
N MET A 27 5.51 13.65 1.91
CA MET A 27 6.21 12.71 1.02
C MET A 27 7.72 12.74 1.26
N PHE A 28 8.30 13.92 1.41
CA PHE A 28 9.73 14.08 1.68
C PHE A 28 10.14 13.35 2.97
N TRP A 29 9.43 13.59 4.07
CA TRP A 29 9.74 12.97 5.34
C TRP A 29 9.53 11.46 5.32
N LEU A 30 8.42 11.00 4.74
CA LEU A 30 8.09 9.58 4.64
C LEU A 30 9.15 8.81 3.84
N ILE A 31 9.51 9.31 2.65
CA ILE A 31 10.50 8.66 1.79
C ILE A 31 11.89 8.73 2.42
N SER A 32 12.26 9.87 3.03
CA SER A 32 13.55 10.02 3.69
C SER A 32 13.71 9.05 4.86
N MET A 33 12.69 8.92 5.72
CA MET A 33 12.72 7.98 6.84
C MET A 33 12.78 6.53 6.37
N LEU A 34 12.03 6.20 5.32
CA LEU A 34 12.06 4.88 4.71
C LEU A 34 13.44 4.56 4.11
N ALA A 35 14.03 5.52 3.39
CA ALA A 35 15.36 5.39 2.79
C ALA A 35 16.45 5.21 3.87
N LEU A 36 16.43 6.03 4.91
CA LEU A 36 17.38 5.91 6.02
C LEU A 36 17.26 4.59 6.76
N GLY A 37 16.03 4.21 7.11
CA GLY A 37 15.76 2.96 7.83
C GLY A 37 16.13 1.73 7.01
N SER A 38 15.75 1.68 5.74
CA SER A 38 16.09 0.58 4.84
C SER A 38 17.60 0.48 4.57
N THR A 39 18.28 1.62 4.40
CA THR A 39 19.74 1.66 4.21
C THR A 39 20.46 1.15 5.45
N ALA A 40 20.05 1.58 6.65
CA ALA A 40 20.65 1.11 7.89
C ALA A 40 20.50 -0.41 8.09
N LEU A 41 19.34 -0.97 7.74
CA LEU A 41 19.09 -2.41 7.81
C LEU A 41 19.81 -3.20 6.73
N ALA A 42 19.95 -2.65 5.53
CA ALA A 42 20.61 -3.31 4.40
C ALA A 42 22.13 -3.23 4.46
N TRP A 43 22.69 -2.26 5.19
CA TRP A 43 24.13 -2.00 5.23
C TRP A 43 25.00 -3.23 5.50
N PRO A 44 24.69 -4.11 6.48
CA PRO A 44 25.51 -5.28 6.78
C PRO A 44 25.52 -6.34 5.66
N HIS A 45 24.50 -6.31 4.78
CA HIS A 45 24.29 -7.30 3.72
C HIS A 45 24.35 -6.67 2.33
N TRP A 46 24.97 -5.50 2.23
CA TRP A 46 25.01 -4.75 0.98
C TRP A 46 25.76 -5.53 -0.10
N GLN A 47 25.08 -5.76 -1.22
CA GLN A 47 25.67 -6.32 -2.43
C GLN A 47 25.70 -5.28 -3.53
N ALA A 48 26.82 -5.22 -4.25
CA ALA A 48 26.96 -4.28 -5.36
C ALA A 48 25.97 -4.63 -6.48
N VAL A 49 25.20 -3.63 -6.88
CA VAL A 49 24.23 -3.77 -7.97
C VAL A 49 24.97 -3.79 -9.30
N ARG A 50 24.65 -4.75 -10.17
CA ARG A 50 25.20 -4.78 -11.53
C ARG A 50 24.68 -3.57 -12.31
N ALA A 51 25.57 -2.92 -13.05
CA ALA A 51 25.19 -1.78 -13.89
C ALA A 51 24.08 -2.13 -14.90
N ALA A 52 24.04 -3.39 -15.35
CA ALA A 52 23.01 -3.89 -16.25
C ALA A 52 21.59 -3.88 -15.64
N ASP A 53 21.49 -3.97 -14.31
CA ASP A 53 20.20 -4.03 -13.59
C ASP A 53 19.76 -2.64 -13.06
N ALA A 54 20.59 -1.62 -13.26
CA ALA A 54 20.32 -0.26 -12.77
C ALA A 54 18.99 0.31 -13.28
N TRP A 55 18.62 0.04 -14.53
CA TRP A 55 17.36 0.49 -15.10
C TRP A 55 16.12 -0.12 -14.42
N ILE A 56 16.23 -1.36 -13.93
CA ILE A 56 15.16 -2.03 -13.19
C ILE A 56 14.96 -1.32 -11.84
N ILE A 57 16.05 -0.99 -11.16
CA ILE A 57 16.00 -0.28 -9.88
C ILE A 57 15.38 1.10 -10.05
N VAL A 58 15.77 1.83 -11.10
CA VAL A 58 15.18 3.13 -11.43
C VAL A 58 13.69 2.98 -11.71
N GLY A 59 13.30 1.97 -12.51
CA GLY A 59 11.91 1.67 -12.81
C GLY A 59 11.08 1.38 -11.55
N VAL A 60 11.59 0.52 -10.67
CA VAL A 60 10.95 0.21 -9.38
C VAL A 60 10.85 1.45 -8.50
N GLY A 61 11.91 2.30 -8.47
CA GLY A 61 11.89 3.55 -7.73
C GLY A 61 10.81 4.52 -8.21
N ILE A 62 10.71 4.72 -9.53
CA ILE A 62 9.70 5.61 -10.12
C ILE A 62 8.28 5.08 -9.87
N THR A 63 8.03 3.81 -10.15
CA THR A 63 6.69 3.20 -9.96
C THR A 63 6.30 3.17 -8.49
N GLY A 64 7.26 2.87 -7.60
CA GLY A 64 7.05 2.91 -6.15
C GLY A 64 6.73 4.32 -5.64
N PHE A 65 7.44 5.34 -6.14
CA PHE A 65 7.15 6.74 -5.82
C PHE A 65 5.76 7.16 -6.28
N CYS A 66 5.41 6.86 -7.54
CA CYS A 66 4.08 7.18 -8.08
C CYS A 66 2.96 6.48 -7.28
N GLY A 67 3.15 5.20 -6.94
CA GLY A 67 2.21 4.45 -6.13
C GLY A 67 2.04 5.06 -4.73
N GLN A 68 3.15 5.37 -4.06
CA GLN A 68 3.13 6.00 -2.74
C GLN A 68 2.48 7.38 -2.75
N TRP A 69 2.76 8.18 -3.79
CA TRP A 69 2.11 9.48 -4.01
C TRP A 69 0.59 9.31 -4.12
N GLY A 70 0.14 8.37 -4.96
CA GLY A 70 -1.28 8.10 -5.16
C GLY A 70 -1.99 7.68 -3.88
N VAL A 71 -1.41 6.76 -3.12
CA VAL A 71 -1.97 6.30 -1.84
C VAL A 71 -2.02 7.44 -0.81
N THR A 72 -0.93 8.19 -0.67
CA THR A 72 -0.89 9.33 0.28
C THR A 72 -1.91 10.40 -0.11
N TYR A 73 -2.05 10.69 -1.41
CA TYR A 73 -3.06 11.62 -1.92
C TYR A 73 -4.48 11.15 -1.61
N ALA A 74 -4.75 9.86 -1.82
CA ALA A 74 -6.06 9.25 -1.55
C ALA A 74 -6.42 9.34 -0.06
N PHE A 75 -5.51 9.01 0.84
CA PHE A 75 -5.75 9.09 2.29
C PHE A 75 -5.86 10.53 2.81
N ARG A 76 -5.24 11.48 2.13
CA ARG A 76 -5.36 12.90 2.50
C ARG A 76 -6.70 13.49 2.16
N HIS A 77 -7.26 13.15 1.00
CA HIS A 77 -8.48 13.76 0.46
C HIS A 77 -9.71 12.88 0.62
N GLY A 78 -9.54 11.57 0.79
CA GLY A 78 -10.61 10.61 0.96
C GLY A 78 -10.83 10.19 2.41
N GLU A 79 -11.98 9.62 2.67
CA GLU A 79 -12.22 8.91 3.93
C GLU A 79 -11.43 7.59 3.92
N VAL A 80 -10.73 7.27 5.03
CA VAL A 80 -9.92 6.05 5.14
C VAL A 80 -10.77 4.81 4.87
N SER A 81 -11.99 4.82 5.36
CA SER A 81 -12.96 3.75 5.17
C SER A 81 -13.34 3.53 3.70
N ALA A 82 -13.37 4.60 2.90
CA ALA A 82 -13.64 4.50 1.47
C ALA A 82 -12.41 4.09 0.66
N VAL A 83 -11.20 4.48 1.10
CA VAL A 83 -9.94 4.20 0.40
C VAL A 83 -9.41 2.80 0.69
N ALA A 84 -9.49 2.35 1.95
CA ALA A 84 -8.93 1.06 2.39
C ALA A 84 -9.42 -0.17 1.57
N PRO A 85 -10.70 -0.25 1.16
CA PRO A 85 -11.14 -1.38 0.34
C PRO A 85 -10.48 -1.48 -1.04
N PHE A 86 -10.03 -0.35 -1.59
CA PHE A 86 -9.32 -0.37 -2.88
C PHE A 86 -7.94 -1.02 -2.76
N GLU A 87 -7.35 -1.06 -1.58
CA GLU A 87 -6.09 -1.78 -1.34
C GLU A 87 -6.24 -3.29 -1.58
N TYR A 88 -7.44 -3.83 -1.34
CA TYR A 88 -7.69 -5.26 -1.62
C TYR A 88 -7.66 -5.59 -3.12
N THR A 89 -7.84 -4.60 -3.99
CA THR A 89 -7.68 -4.82 -5.43
C THR A 89 -6.24 -5.19 -5.79
N SER A 90 -5.25 -4.74 -5.01
CA SER A 90 -3.85 -5.10 -5.19
C SER A 90 -3.63 -6.61 -5.08
N LEU A 91 -4.39 -7.30 -4.25
CA LEU A 91 -4.33 -8.75 -4.09
C LEU A 91 -4.73 -9.47 -5.38
N VAL A 92 -5.76 -8.97 -6.06
CA VAL A 92 -6.21 -9.53 -7.34
C VAL A 92 -5.14 -9.35 -8.42
N TRP A 93 -4.54 -8.15 -8.47
CA TRP A 93 -3.46 -7.86 -9.40
C TRP A 93 -2.22 -8.69 -9.12
N THR A 94 -1.83 -8.84 -7.85
CA THR A 94 -0.68 -9.68 -7.45
C THR A 94 -0.89 -11.13 -7.87
N LEU A 95 -2.04 -11.72 -7.56
CA LEU A 95 -2.36 -13.10 -7.97
C LEU A 95 -2.39 -13.25 -9.50
N GLY A 96 -2.93 -12.25 -10.20
CA GLY A 96 -2.96 -12.24 -11.67
C GLY A 96 -1.57 -12.18 -12.27
N LEU A 97 -0.70 -11.32 -11.74
CA LEU A 97 0.69 -11.18 -12.20
C LEU A 97 1.54 -12.41 -11.86
N ASP A 98 1.37 -12.99 -10.69
CA ASP A 98 2.04 -14.25 -10.31
C ASP A 98 1.71 -15.36 -11.31
N ARG A 99 0.44 -15.48 -11.67
CA ARG A 99 -0.02 -16.46 -12.66
C ARG A 99 0.56 -16.18 -14.04
N LEU A 100 0.61 -14.90 -14.45
CA LEU A 100 1.02 -14.50 -15.79
C LEU A 100 2.54 -14.60 -16.00
N ILE A 101 3.31 -14.14 -14.99
CA ILE A 101 4.78 -14.01 -15.09
C ILE A 101 5.47 -15.28 -14.66
N TRP A 102 5.13 -15.80 -13.47
CA TRP A 102 5.82 -16.96 -12.90
C TRP A 102 5.10 -18.28 -13.15
N ARG A 103 3.88 -18.24 -13.74
CA ARG A 103 3.04 -19.43 -13.97
C ARG A 103 2.79 -20.25 -12.71
N THR A 104 2.98 -19.66 -11.54
CA THR A 104 2.68 -20.28 -10.25
C THR A 104 1.18 -20.20 -10.01
N VAL A 105 0.62 -21.32 -9.55
CA VAL A 105 -0.78 -21.35 -9.11
C VAL A 105 -0.72 -21.31 -7.59
N PRO A 106 -1.33 -20.28 -6.95
CA PRO A 106 -1.44 -20.26 -5.51
C PRO A 106 -2.09 -21.53 -4.98
N ASP A 107 -1.61 -22.02 -3.86
CA ASP A 107 -2.21 -23.16 -3.19
C ASP A 107 -3.64 -22.84 -2.71
N GLY A 108 -4.43 -23.89 -2.44
CA GLY A 108 -5.82 -23.72 -2.05
C GLY A 108 -5.99 -22.88 -0.77
N TYR A 109 -5.04 -22.92 0.14
CA TYR A 109 -5.06 -22.12 1.37
C TYR A 109 -4.85 -20.63 1.08
N THR A 110 -3.97 -20.28 0.17
CA THR A 110 -3.75 -18.90 -0.29
C THR A 110 -5.00 -18.35 -0.98
N LEU A 111 -5.63 -19.13 -1.85
CA LEU A 111 -6.89 -18.72 -2.50
C LEU A 111 -8.03 -18.55 -1.50
N LEU A 112 -8.13 -19.44 -0.52
CA LEU A 112 -9.14 -19.32 0.54
C LEU A 112 -8.91 -18.06 1.38
N GLY A 113 -7.67 -17.78 1.78
CA GLY A 113 -7.29 -16.57 2.50
C GLY A 113 -7.63 -15.31 1.71
N ALA A 114 -7.28 -15.27 0.42
CA ALA A 114 -7.60 -14.16 -0.48
C ALA A 114 -9.12 -13.94 -0.60
N ALA A 115 -9.89 -15.01 -0.74
CA ALA A 115 -11.36 -14.94 -0.82
C ALA A 115 -11.97 -14.37 0.47
N ILE A 116 -11.47 -14.79 1.64
CA ILE A 116 -11.94 -14.28 2.94
C ILE A 116 -11.64 -12.79 3.06
N ILE A 117 -10.42 -12.34 2.70
CA ILE A 117 -10.01 -10.94 2.76
C ILE A 117 -10.88 -10.09 1.84
N ILE A 118 -11.09 -10.51 0.60
CA ILE A 118 -11.94 -9.80 -0.37
C ILE A 118 -13.38 -9.73 0.13
N ALA A 119 -13.94 -10.84 0.63
CA ALA A 119 -15.29 -10.87 1.15
C ALA A 119 -15.46 -9.92 2.36
N ALA A 120 -14.50 -9.92 3.28
CA ALA A 120 -14.50 -9.02 4.44
C ALA A 120 -14.41 -7.54 4.02
N GLY A 121 -13.57 -7.22 3.03
CA GLY A 121 -13.45 -5.88 2.47
C GLY A 121 -14.75 -5.39 1.82
N LEU A 122 -15.37 -6.23 0.99
CA LEU A 122 -16.65 -5.93 0.35
C LEU A 122 -17.78 -5.76 1.37
N PHE A 123 -17.78 -6.57 2.43
CA PHE A 123 -18.76 -6.45 3.51
C PHE A 123 -18.62 -5.11 4.24
N LEU A 124 -17.38 -4.69 4.52
CA LEU A 124 -17.10 -3.41 5.17
C LEU A 124 -17.61 -2.23 4.33
N VAL A 125 -17.29 -2.21 3.02
CA VAL A 125 -17.77 -1.16 2.09
C VAL A 125 -19.29 -1.07 2.06
N ARG A 126 -19.97 -2.22 1.99
CA ARG A 126 -21.43 -2.22 2.00
C ARG A 126 -22.01 -1.67 3.28
N ARG A 127 -21.44 -2.03 4.42
CA ARG A 127 -21.90 -1.55 5.72
C ARG A 127 -21.77 -0.03 5.86
N GLU A 128 -20.65 0.54 5.39
CA GLU A 128 -20.42 1.98 5.45
C GLU A 128 -21.36 2.77 4.54
N ARG A 129 -21.63 2.28 3.33
CA ARG A 129 -22.62 2.92 2.44
C ARG A 129 -23.99 3.01 3.09
N VAL A 130 -24.43 1.94 3.75
CA VAL A 130 -25.74 1.91 4.44
C VAL A 130 -25.79 2.92 5.58
N HIS A 131 -24.69 3.13 6.31
CA HIS A 131 -24.64 4.14 7.39
C HIS A 131 -24.63 5.57 6.84
N ALA A 132 -23.89 5.83 5.76
CA ALA A 132 -23.85 7.15 5.13
C ALA A 132 -25.21 7.57 4.55
N GLU A 133 -25.97 6.64 3.97
CA GLU A 133 -27.33 6.89 3.49
C GLU A 133 -28.35 7.10 4.62
N ALA A 134 -28.11 6.54 5.81
CA ALA A 134 -28.99 6.70 6.97
C ALA A 134 -28.79 8.05 7.70
N GLU A 135 -27.65 8.69 7.53
CA GLU A 135 -27.35 10.01 8.15
C GLU A 135 -27.77 11.21 7.29
N HIS A 136 -28.19 11.00 6.05
CA HIS A 136 -28.74 12.03 5.16
C HIS A 136 -30.14 11.62 4.69
N PRO A 137 -31.20 11.84 5.50
CA PRO A 137 -32.59 11.63 5.08
C PRO A 137 -33.05 12.72 4.09
#